data_d37d7e211e57b5f2cc78d7ad4ec879d8
#
_entry.id   d37d7e211e57b5f2cc78d7ad4ec879d8
#
_cell.length_a   1.000
_cell.length_b   1.000
_cell.length_c   1.000
_cell.angle_alpha   90.00
_cell.angle_beta   90.00
_cell.angle_gamma   90.00
#
_symmetry.space_group_name_H-M   'P 1'
#
loop_
_entity.id
_entity.type
_entity.pdbx_description
1 polymer ?
#
loop_
_entity_poly.entity_id
_entity_poly.type
_entity_poly.pdbx_seq_one_letter_code
_entity_poly.pdbx_strand_id
1 'polypeptide(L)'
;WAQTRIPVASHRTGGRHAAEMATQSLLGTPLRVLKKSKEWWQVQSPDGYIAWVPSSSVVEKTPEEMNKWRKSKRFIVTSPYQIRVFRTADNTGLRNVVTDLVNGCIVTADAKNDNGYLHITLPDGREGYADASNFKPIEEWASQSFDPELILDLAYSMEGSPYLWGGMSTKALDCSGLAKTAYFANGIILMRDASQQALTGIRIAPENWKSCKAGDLLFFGNAKTGKVTHVAIYDNNGKYVHSSGRVKRNSIDPDSPDYLTTPFLSAVRIAGSEGTKGITRARNHPWYF
;
A
#
# COMPACT_ATOMS: atom_id res chain seq x y z
N TRP A 1 -9.95 2.34 -18.79
CA TRP A 1 -9.04 1.94 -17.73
C TRP A 1 -7.72 2.69 -17.84
N ALA A 2 -6.94 2.66 -16.79
CA ALA A 2 -5.54 3.06 -16.79
C ALA A 2 -4.73 2.18 -15.83
N GLN A 3 -3.42 2.24 -15.97
CA GLN A 3 -2.49 1.70 -14.98
C GLN A 3 -1.48 2.78 -14.58
N THR A 4 -1.09 2.78 -13.33
CA THR A 4 0.00 3.64 -12.86
C THR A 4 1.31 3.22 -13.53
N ARG A 5 2.02 4.19 -14.17
CA ARG A 5 3.24 3.93 -14.96
C ARG A 5 4.54 4.37 -14.30
N ILE A 6 4.43 5.11 -13.19
CA ILE A 6 5.57 5.55 -12.38
C ILE A 6 5.57 4.83 -11.03
N PRO A 7 6.71 4.74 -10.34
CA PRO A 7 6.82 3.99 -9.08
C PRO A 7 5.76 4.35 -8.05
N VAL A 8 5.52 5.65 -7.86
CA VAL A 8 4.52 6.20 -6.95
C VAL A 8 3.86 7.41 -7.60
N ALA A 9 2.58 7.34 -7.87
CA ALA A 9 1.78 8.42 -8.42
C ALA A 9 0.95 9.09 -7.33
N SER A 10 1.10 10.41 -7.16
CA SER A 10 0.33 11.19 -6.19
C SER A 10 -1.04 11.55 -6.77
N HIS A 11 -2.09 11.24 -6.05
CA HIS A 11 -3.47 11.58 -6.37
C HIS A 11 -3.94 12.73 -5.48
N ARG A 12 -4.69 13.67 -6.04
CA ARG A 12 -5.08 14.90 -5.37
C ARG A 12 -6.59 15.06 -5.29
N THR A 13 -7.06 15.89 -4.37
CA THR A 13 -8.48 16.23 -4.20
C THR A 13 -9.06 17.00 -5.39
N GLY A 14 -8.20 17.63 -6.21
CA GLY A 14 -8.57 18.36 -7.43
C GLY A 14 -7.50 18.26 -8.50
N GLY A 15 -7.88 18.42 -9.77
CA GLY A 15 -7.00 18.31 -10.94
C GLY A 15 -6.02 19.47 -11.08
N ARG A 16 -5.17 19.73 -10.09
CA ARG A 16 -4.11 20.74 -10.08
C ARG A 16 -3.02 20.39 -9.06
N HIS A 17 -1.79 20.83 -9.31
CA HIS A 17 -0.64 20.55 -8.42
C HIS A 17 -0.78 21.15 -7.02
N ALA A 18 -1.44 22.29 -6.89
CA ALA A 18 -1.66 22.94 -5.59
C ALA A 18 -2.82 22.34 -4.76
N ALA A 19 -3.58 21.38 -5.31
CA ALA A 19 -4.60 20.70 -4.52
C ALA A 19 -3.94 19.74 -3.51
N GLU A 20 -4.63 19.51 -2.40
CA GLU A 20 -4.21 18.60 -1.34
C GLU A 20 -3.96 17.19 -1.89
N MET A 21 -2.89 16.54 -1.44
CA MET A 21 -2.66 15.14 -1.75
C MET A 21 -3.62 14.27 -0.93
N ALA A 22 -4.36 13.42 -1.60
CA ALA A 22 -5.38 12.57 -1.00
C ALA A 22 -4.88 11.14 -0.79
N THR A 23 -4.19 10.58 -1.80
CA THR A 23 -3.66 9.21 -1.78
C THR A 23 -2.56 9.05 -2.83
N GLN A 24 -2.00 7.86 -2.91
CA GLN A 24 -1.05 7.46 -3.95
C GLN A 24 -1.47 6.11 -4.56
N SER A 25 -1.03 5.85 -5.78
CA SER A 25 -1.03 4.51 -6.39
C SER A 25 0.36 4.12 -6.81
N LEU A 26 0.66 2.83 -6.74
CA LEU A 26 1.95 2.27 -7.08
C LEU A 26 1.96 1.77 -8.52
N LEU A 27 3.14 1.68 -9.14
CA LEU A 27 3.30 1.18 -10.49
C LEU A 27 2.55 -0.15 -10.68
N GLY A 28 1.81 -0.26 -11.78
CA GLY A 28 0.99 -1.43 -12.10
C GLY A 28 -0.39 -1.47 -11.42
N THR A 29 -0.70 -0.53 -10.49
CA THR A 29 -2.04 -0.45 -9.92
C THR A 29 -3.08 -0.19 -11.02
N PRO A 30 -4.12 -1.06 -11.16
CA PRO A 30 -5.22 -0.83 -12.07
C PRO A 30 -6.10 0.32 -11.56
N LEU A 31 -6.53 1.19 -12.46
CA LEU A 31 -7.34 2.37 -12.14
C LEU A 31 -8.55 2.43 -13.07
N ARG A 32 -9.72 2.69 -12.52
CA ARG A 32 -10.91 2.99 -13.30
C ARG A 32 -10.95 4.47 -13.62
N VAL A 33 -10.90 4.83 -14.89
CA VAL A 33 -10.98 6.22 -15.34
C VAL A 33 -12.45 6.67 -15.33
N LEU A 34 -12.73 7.72 -14.57
CA LEU A 34 -14.07 8.31 -14.43
C LEU A 34 -14.22 9.56 -15.30
N LYS A 35 -13.17 10.39 -15.35
CA LYS A 35 -13.16 11.61 -16.15
C LYS A 35 -11.74 11.90 -16.62
N LYS A 36 -11.60 12.38 -17.88
CA LYS A 36 -10.33 12.82 -18.44
C LYS A 36 -10.36 14.32 -18.69
N SER A 37 -9.27 14.98 -18.36
CA SER A 37 -8.89 16.28 -18.89
C SER A 37 -7.50 16.18 -19.51
N LYS A 38 -7.00 17.27 -20.10
CA LYS A 38 -5.71 17.25 -20.80
C LYS A 38 -4.55 16.78 -19.91
N GLU A 39 -4.49 17.28 -18.68
CA GLU A 39 -3.33 17.05 -17.78
C GLU A 39 -3.69 16.22 -16.54
N TRP A 40 -4.98 16.05 -16.24
CA TRP A 40 -5.46 15.40 -15.03
C TRP A 40 -6.60 14.45 -15.33
N TRP A 41 -6.54 13.25 -14.76
CA TRP A 41 -7.61 12.27 -14.84
C TRP A 41 -8.19 12.01 -13.46
N GLN A 42 -9.51 12.00 -13.36
CA GLN A 42 -10.19 11.51 -12.17
C GLN A 42 -10.30 10.02 -12.28
N VAL A 43 -9.79 9.33 -11.29
CA VAL A 43 -9.70 7.87 -11.27
C VAL A 43 -10.22 7.31 -9.95
N GLN A 44 -10.65 6.07 -9.99
CA GLN A 44 -10.96 5.27 -8.81
C GLN A 44 -9.88 4.21 -8.66
N SER A 45 -9.34 4.05 -7.46
CA SER A 45 -8.38 3.00 -7.09
C SER A 45 -9.10 1.73 -6.59
N PRO A 46 -8.41 0.57 -6.45
CA PRO A 46 -9.03 -0.69 -6.05
C PRO A 46 -9.75 -0.68 -4.70
N ASP A 47 -9.34 0.19 -3.79
CA ASP A 47 -9.99 0.43 -2.49
C ASP A 47 -11.29 1.27 -2.59
N GLY A 48 -11.68 1.64 -3.81
CA GLY A 48 -12.85 2.48 -4.09
C GLY A 48 -12.60 3.99 -3.96
N TYR A 49 -11.38 4.43 -3.61
CA TYR A 49 -11.07 5.85 -3.43
C TYR A 49 -11.03 6.61 -4.76
N ILE A 50 -11.63 7.79 -4.81
CA ILE A 50 -11.73 8.63 -6.02
C ILE A 50 -10.89 9.88 -5.83
N ALA A 51 -9.95 10.12 -6.76
CA ALA A 51 -9.08 11.29 -6.72
C ALA A 51 -8.54 11.63 -8.12
N TRP A 52 -7.82 12.73 -8.24
CA TRP A 52 -7.23 13.20 -9.49
C TRP A 52 -5.75 12.85 -9.56
N VAL A 53 -5.33 12.23 -10.67
CA VAL A 53 -3.93 11.88 -10.94
C VAL A 53 -3.43 12.64 -12.19
N PRO A 54 -2.16 13.08 -12.23
CA PRO A 54 -1.59 13.64 -13.47
C PRO A 54 -1.65 12.60 -14.60
N SER A 55 -2.08 13.01 -15.79
CA SER A 55 -2.14 12.11 -16.95
C SER A 55 -0.78 11.52 -17.31
N SER A 56 0.31 12.24 -17.03
CA SER A 56 1.69 11.77 -17.20
C SER A 56 2.09 10.63 -16.26
N SER A 57 1.35 10.40 -15.18
CA SER A 57 1.63 9.36 -14.17
C SER A 57 0.93 8.03 -14.46
N VAL A 58 0.09 7.98 -15.48
CA VAL A 58 -0.71 6.81 -15.85
C VAL A 58 -0.58 6.51 -17.34
N VAL A 59 -0.90 5.29 -17.73
CA VAL A 59 -1.06 4.87 -19.12
C VAL A 59 -2.48 4.35 -19.31
N GLU A 60 -3.12 4.80 -20.38
CA GLU A 60 -4.46 4.32 -20.74
C GLU A 60 -4.43 2.85 -21.16
N LYS A 61 -5.47 2.12 -20.81
CA LYS A 61 -5.67 0.73 -21.18
C LYS A 61 -7.11 0.51 -21.65
N THR A 62 -7.28 -0.26 -22.70
CA THR A 62 -8.60 -0.75 -23.10
C THR A 62 -9.06 -1.88 -22.15
N PRO A 63 -10.35 -2.23 -22.15
CA PRO A 63 -10.83 -3.41 -21.42
C PRO A 63 -10.13 -4.71 -21.84
N GLU A 64 -9.81 -4.86 -23.12
CA GLU A 64 -9.13 -6.01 -23.71
C GLU A 64 -7.68 -6.09 -23.22
N GLU A 65 -6.95 -4.97 -23.19
CA GLU A 65 -5.60 -4.90 -22.66
C GLU A 65 -5.58 -5.22 -21.16
N MET A 66 -6.55 -4.72 -20.38
CA MET A 66 -6.69 -5.07 -18.97
C MET A 66 -6.99 -6.55 -18.76
N ASN A 67 -7.83 -7.14 -19.63
CA ASN A 67 -8.11 -8.57 -19.59
C ASN A 67 -6.85 -9.41 -19.94
N LYS A 68 -6.08 -8.98 -20.94
CA LYS A 68 -4.80 -9.60 -21.30
C LYS A 68 -3.82 -9.50 -20.12
N TRP A 69 -3.72 -8.32 -19.49
CA TRP A 69 -2.86 -8.10 -18.33
C TRP A 69 -3.24 -8.98 -17.13
N ARG A 70 -4.53 -9.14 -16.82
CA ARG A 70 -4.97 -10.05 -15.75
C ARG A 70 -4.56 -11.51 -15.98
N LYS A 71 -4.48 -11.93 -17.23
CA LYS A 71 -4.08 -13.30 -17.64
C LYS A 71 -2.58 -13.45 -17.86
N SER A 72 -1.81 -12.36 -17.84
CA SER A 72 -0.37 -12.41 -18.07
C SER A 72 0.38 -12.86 -16.81
N LYS A 73 1.62 -13.28 -16.99
CA LYS A 73 2.52 -13.62 -15.90
C LYS A 73 2.96 -12.34 -15.20
N ARG A 74 2.50 -12.12 -13.99
CA ARG A 74 2.73 -10.90 -13.20
C ARG A 74 3.47 -11.21 -11.93
N PHE A 75 4.25 -10.23 -11.52
CA PHE A 75 5.03 -10.28 -10.29
C PHE A 75 4.78 -9.00 -9.49
N ILE A 76 4.77 -9.15 -8.17
CA ILE A 76 4.68 -8.04 -7.23
C ILE A 76 6.00 -7.88 -6.49
N VAL A 77 6.42 -6.64 -6.28
CA VAL A 77 7.59 -6.32 -5.45
C VAL A 77 7.27 -6.58 -3.99
N THR A 78 8.04 -7.45 -3.36
CA THR A 78 7.93 -7.81 -1.93
C THR A 78 9.07 -7.26 -1.09
N SER A 79 10.15 -6.76 -1.71
CA SER A 79 11.25 -6.09 -1.00
C SER A 79 10.71 -4.94 -0.15
N PRO A 80 11.10 -4.81 1.12
CA PRO A 80 10.78 -3.65 1.95
C PRO A 80 11.55 -2.39 1.51
N TYR A 81 12.61 -2.58 0.73
CA TYR A 81 13.46 -1.50 0.25
C TYR A 81 13.12 -1.12 -1.19
N GLN A 82 13.47 0.11 -1.55
CA GLN A 82 13.43 0.55 -2.93
C GLN A 82 14.43 -0.26 -3.77
N ILE A 83 13.96 -0.84 -4.87
CA ILE A 83 14.79 -1.59 -5.82
C ILE A 83 14.93 -0.82 -7.13
N ARG A 84 15.93 -1.15 -7.93
CA ARG A 84 16.17 -0.53 -9.24
C ARG A 84 15.92 -1.53 -10.35
N VAL A 85 15.40 -1.00 -11.46
CA VAL A 85 15.26 -1.69 -12.73
C VAL A 85 16.35 -1.16 -13.67
N PHE A 86 17.14 -2.03 -14.25
CA PHE A 86 18.28 -1.69 -15.09
C PHE A 86 18.00 -2.05 -16.56
N ARG A 87 18.68 -1.40 -17.49
CA ARG A 87 18.59 -1.71 -18.93
C ARG A 87 19.21 -3.05 -19.27
N THR A 88 20.21 -3.49 -18.48
CA THR A 88 20.97 -4.73 -18.67
C THR A 88 20.98 -5.53 -17.35
N ALA A 89 21.12 -6.84 -17.46
CA ALA A 89 21.07 -7.76 -16.31
C ALA A 89 22.41 -7.80 -15.50
N ASP A 90 23.33 -6.92 -15.76
CA ASP A 90 24.61 -6.83 -15.04
C ASP A 90 24.57 -5.88 -13.83
N ASN A 91 23.49 -5.15 -13.65
CA ASN A 91 23.25 -4.24 -12.51
C ASN A 91 24.37 -3.19 -12.34
N THR A 92 25.04 -2.77 -13.40
CA THR A 92 26.17 -1.83 -13.33
C THR A 92 25.76 -0.41 -13.70
N GLY A 93 26.18 0.53 -12.86
CA GLY A 93 26.15 1.96 -13.12
C GLY A 93 24.79 2.65 -13.05
N LEU A 94 24.75 3.83 -12.43
CA LEU A 94 23.53 4.62 -12.24
C LEU A 94 22.89 5.11 -13.55
N ARG A 95 23.68 5.23 -14.64
CA ARG A 95 23.18 5.64 -15.96
C ARG A 95 22.41 4.52 -16.67
N ASN A 96 22.48 3.29 -16.14
CA ASN A 96 21.78 2.11 -16.65
C ASN A 96 20.39 1.92 -16.04
N VAL A 97 19.96 2.80 -15.14
CA VAL A 97 18.65 2.72 -14.47
C VAL A 97 17.53 3.13 -15.42
N VAL A 98 16.49 2.29 -15.52
CA VAL A 98 15.22 2.57 -16.21
C VAL A 98 14.26 3.27 -15.29
N THR A 99 14.08 2.72 -14.07
CA THR A 99 13.21 3.24 -13.01
C THR A 99 13.59 2.60 -11.67
N ASP A 100 12.97 3.05 -10.60
CA ASP A 100 12.93 2.32 -9.33
C ASP A 100 11.54 1.67 -9.14
N LEU A 101 11.43 0.75 -8.20
CA LEU A 101 10.19 0.16 -7.73
C LEU A 101 10.17 0.12 -6.20
N VAL A 102 8.98 0.13 -5.62
CA VAL A 102 8.77 0.01 -4.18
C VAL A 102 7.87 -1.19 -3.88
N ASN A 103 7.82 -1.63 -2.62
CA ASN A 103 6.91 -2.70 -2.18
C ASN A 103 5.49 -2.45 -2.70
N GLY A 104 4.87 -3.49 -3.27
CA GLY A 104 3.54 -3.42 -3.84
C GLY A 104 3.45 -2.99 -5.31
N CYS A 105 4.55 -2.58 -5.97
CA CYS A 105 4.58 -2.39 -7.42
C CYS A 105 4.34 -3.71 -8.15
N ILE A 106 3.54 -3.68 -9.23
CA ILE A 106 3.20 -4.86 -10.04
C ILE A 106 3.75 -4.69 -11.45
N VAL A 107 4.46 -5.69 -11.93
CA VAL A 107 5.04 -5.74 -13.28
C VAL A 107 4.62 -7.02 -14.00
N THR A 108 4.68 -7.03 -15.33
CA THR A 108 4.70 -8.27 -16.09
C THR A 108 6.14 -8.71 -16.28
N ALA A 109 6.40 -10.01 -16.28
CA ALA A 109 7.74 -10.52 -16.49
C ALA A 109 7.71 -11.88 -17.18
N ASP A 110 8.80 -12.19 -17.87
CA ASP A 110 9.08 -13.51 -18.38
C ASP A 110 9.67 -14.43 -17.28
N ALA A 111 10.34 -15.48 -17.69
CA ALA A 111 11.06 -16.33 -16.75
C ALA A 111 12.33 -15.60 -16.24
N LYS A 112 12.75 -15.98 -15.02
CA LYS A 112 14.05 -15.62 -14.45
C LYS A 112 15.16 -16.12 -15.40
N ASN A 113 16.14 -15.27 -15.69
CA ASN A 113 17.33 -15.67 -16.43
C ASN A 113 18.34 -16.43 -15.53
N ASP A 114 19.37 -17.00 -16.14
CA ASP A 114 20.41 -17.80 -15.44
C ASP A 114 21.20 -16.98 -14.40
N ASN A 115 21.26 -15.64 -14.56
CA ASN A 115 21.93 -14.72 -13.63
C ASN A 115 21.05 -14.27 -12.46
N GLY A 116 19.83 -14.79 -12.33
CA GLY A 116 18.94 -14.48 -11.22
C GLY A 116 18.09 -13.21 -11.42
N TYR A 117 18.07 -12.61 -12.60
CA TYR A 117 17.26 -11.44 -12.93
C TYR A 117 15.93 -11.83 -13.60
N LEU A 118 14.88 -11.07 -13.29
CA LEU A 118 13.66 -11.03 -14.09
C LEU A 118 13.82 -10.00 -15.19
N HIS A 119 13.47 -10.37 -16.42
CA HIS A 119 13.19 -9.42 -17.49
C HIS A 119 11.75 -8.94 -17.33
N ILE A 120 11.56 -7.69 -17.01
CA ILE A 120 10.27 -7.10 -16.68
C ILE A 120 9.80 -6.10 -17.73
N THR A 121 8.49 -6.05 -17.95
CA THR A 121 7.84 -5.03 -18.77
C THR A 121 6.95 -4.19 -17.86
N LEU A 122 7.12 -2.86 -17.93
CA LEU A 122 6.36 -1.87 -17.21
C LEU A 122 5.02 -1.58 -17.92
N PRO A 123 4.01 -1.01 -17.24
CA PRO A 123 2.70 -0.74 -17.84
C PRO A 123 2.72 0.11 -19.11
N ASP A 124 3.74 0.94 -19.30
CA ASP A 124 3.93 1.82 -20.47
C ASP A 124 4.84 1.22 -21.57
N GLY A 125 5.20 -0.06 -21.45
CA GLY A 125 6.00 -0.78 -22.43
C GLY A 125 7.51 -0.61 -22.27
N ARG A 126 8.01 0.19 -21.31
CA ARG A 126 9.44 0.18 -20.99
C ARG A 126 9.83 -1.18 -20.40
N GLU A 127 11.01 -1.63 -20.71
CA GLU A 127 11.53 -2.92 -20.26
C GLU A 127 12.82 -2.74 -19.46
N GLY A 128 13.19 -3.76 -18.71
CA GLY A 128 14.43 -3.82 -17.97
C GLY A 128 14.57 -5.06 -17.10
N TYR A 129 15.61 -5.08 -16.29
CA TYR A 129 16.01 -6.21 -15.47
C TYR A 129 16.06 -5.80 -14.01
N ALA A 130 15.56 -6.68 -13.15
CA ALA A 130 15.65 -6.52 -11.70
C ALA A 130 15.91 -7.87 -11.04
N ASP A 131 16.59 -7.87 -9.89
CA ASP A 131 16.89 -9.07 -9.13
C ASP A 131 15.58 -9.77 -8.72
N ALA A 132 15.43 -11.01 -9.17
CA ALA A 132 14.23 -11.83 -8.99
C ALA A 132 13.89 -12.09 -7.51
N SER A 133 14.85 -12.03 -6.61
CA SER A 133 14.63 -12.23 -5.15
C SER A 133 13.71 -11.17 -4.53
N ASN A 134 13.55 -10.02 -5.20
CA ASN A 134 12.68 -8.93 -4.75
C ASN A 134 11.20 -9.11 -5.13
N PHE A 135 10.84 -10.21 -5.78
CA PHE A 135 9.51 -10.40 -6.34
C PHE A 135 8.89 -11.72 -5.93
N LYS A 136 7.54 -11.72 -5.88
CA LYS A 136 6.72 -12.93 -5.86
C LYS A 136 5.78 -12.98 -7.05
N PRO A 137 5.45 -14.17 -7.58
CA PRO A 137 4.30 -14.32 -8.48
C PRO A 137 3.05 -13.74 -7.84
N ILE A 138 2.23 -13.02 -8.62
CA ILE A 138 1.07 -12.30 -8.06
C ILE A 138 0.02 -13.27 -7.47
N GLU A 139 -0.10 -14.46 -8.03
CA GLU A 139 -1.00 -15.52 -7.55
C GLU A 139 -0.56 -16.05 -6.18
N GLU A 140 0.74 -16.23 -5.97
CA GLU A 140 1.30 -16.66 -4.68
C GLU A 140 1.07 -15.59 -3.61
N TRP A 141 1.42 -14.33 -3.90
CA TRP A 141 1.17 -13.20 -3.00
C TRP A 141 -0.31 -13.06 -2.64
N ALA A 142 -1.21 -13.15 -3.63
CA ALA A 142 -2.64 -12.96 -3.39
C ALA A 142 -3.29 -14.13 -2.63
N SER A 143 -2.64 -15.30 -2.61
CA SER A 143 -3.16 -16.54 -2.01
C SER A 143 -2.63 -16.81 -0.60
N GLN A 144 -1.68 -15.98 -0.11
CA GLN A 144 -1.12 -16.18 1.22
C GLN A 144 -2.19 -15.97 2.32
N SER A 145 -2.09 -16.71 3.41
CA SER A 145 -2.95 -16.57 4.58
C SER A 145 -2.67 -15.25 5.31
N PHE A 146 -3.57 -14.87 6.22
CA PHE A 146 -3.30 -13.73 7.12
C PHE A 146 -2.06 -14.03 7.97
N ASP A 147 -1.09 -13.12 7.93
CA ASP A 147 0.16 -13.25 8.66
C ASP A 147 0.50 -11.91 9.33
N PRO A 148 0.28 -11.77 10.65
CA PRO A 148 0.56 -10.55 11.38
C PRO A 148 2.06 -10.22 11.43
N GLU A 149 2.95 -11.21 11.42
CA GLU A 149 4.40 -10.98 11.43
C GLU A 149 4.84 -10.33 10.12
N LEU A 150 4.35 -10.81 8.98
CA LEU A 150 4.63 -10.17 7.68
C LEU A 150 4.15 -8.71 7.63
N ILE A 151 2.98 -8.42 8.22
CA ILE A 151 2.43 -7.07 8.31
C ILE A 151 3.33 -6.18 9.18
N LEU A 152 3.74 -6.68 10.34
CA LEU A 152 4.59 -5.96 11.28
C LEU A 152 6.02 -5.78 10.75
N ASP A 153 6.61 -6.81 10.14
CA ASP A 153 7.95 -6.75 9.56
C ASP A 153 8.05 -5.66 8.50
N LEU A 154 7.03 -5.55 7.60
CA LEU A 154 7.03 -4.46 6.64
C LEU A 154 6.86 -3.11 7.33
N ALA A 155 5.97 -2.99 8.32
CA ALA A 155 5.78 -1.75 9.05
C ALA A 155 7.06 -1.31 9.78
N TYR A 156 7.76 -2.23 10.42
CA TYR A 156 9.04 -1.96 11.10
C TYR A 156 10.18 -1.66 10.15
N SER A 157 10.23 -2.28 8.98
CA SER A 157 11.24 -1.95 7.96
C SER A 157 11.19 -0.50 7.51
N MET A 158 10.05 0.18 7.72
CA MET A 158 9.84 1.59 7.40
C MET A 158 10.13 2.53 8.59
N GLU A 159 10.60 2.02 9.74
CA GLU A 159 10.91 2.85 10.91
C GLU A 159 11.89 3.98 10.55
N GLY A 160 11.58 5.19 11.00
CA GLY A 160 12.33 6.40 10.62
C GLY A 160 11.85 7.10 9.33
N SER A 161 11.08 6.44 8.47
CA SER A 161 10.53 7.06 7.26
C SER A 161 9.69 8.29 7.60
N PRO A 162 9.81 9.39 6.84
CA PRO A 162 9.08 10.62 7.13
C PRO A 162 7.57 10.47 6.93
N TYR A 163 6.80 11.23 7.72
CA TYR A 163 5.37 11.37 7.52
C TYR A 163 5.10 12.20 6.26
N LEU A 164 4.21 11.69 5.42
CA LEU A 164 3.72 12.40 4.25
C LEU A 164 2.20 12.25 4.17
N TRP A 165 1.45 13.34 4.34
CA TRP A 165 0.00 13.33 4.17
C TRP A 165 -0.39 12.77 2.80
N GLY A 166 -1.29 11.79 2.77
CA GLY A 166 -1.68 11.09 1.54
C GLY A 166 -0.69 10.02 1.06
N GLY A 167 0.47 9.87 1.72
CA GLY A 167 1.52 8.93 1.32
C GLY A 167 1.13 7.47 1.54
N MET A 168 1.58 6.59 0.63
CA MET A 168 1.27 5.16 0.61
C MET A 168 2.42 4.29 0.09
N SER A 169 3.66 4.71 0.31
CA SER A 169 4.80 3.94 -0.17
C SER A 169 5.93 3.91 0.84
N THR A 170 6.86 2.98 0.69
CA THR A 170 8.07 2.90 1.52
C THR A 170 8.97 4.15 1.40
N LYS A 171 8.68 5.09 0.49
CA LYS A 171 9.38 6.38 0.42
C LYS A 171 8.91 7.37 1.49
N ALA A 172 7.61 7.45 1.73
CA ALA A 172 6.97 8.25 2.77
C ALA A 172 5.48 7.90 2.85
N LEU A 173 4.88 7.96 4.04
CA LEU A 173 3.49 7.56 4.24
C LEU A 173 2.83 8.29 5.42
N ASP A 174 1.50 8.40 5.39
CA ASP A 174 0.72 8.80 6.57
C ASP A 174 0.34 7.58 7.42
N CYS A 175 -0.42 7.80 8.48
CA CYS A 175 -0.77 6.74 9.44
C CYS A 175 -1.61 5.62 8.79
N SER A 176 -2.66 5.97 8.06
CA SER A 176 -3.52 4.99 7.37
C SER A 176 -2.86 4.39 6.12
N GLY A 177 -1.94 5.14 5.49
CA GLY A 177 -1.09 4.65 4.42
C GLY A 177 -0.11 3.58 4.90
N LEU A 178 0.47 3.74 6.09
CA LEU A 178 1.30 2.71 6.72
C LEU A 178 0.50 1.41 6.92
N ALA A 179 -0.66 1.49 7.57
CA ALA A 179 -1.52 0.35 7.77
C ALA A 179 -1.89 -0.32 6.43
N LYS A 180 -2.34 0.48 5.47
CA LYS A 180 -2.75 -0.01 4.14
C LYS A 180 -1.60 -0.66 3.37
N THR A 181 -0.40 -0.10 3.40
CA THR A 181 0.80 -0.64 2.74
C THR A 181 1.23 -1.95 3.39
N ALA A 182 1.26 -2.02 4.71
CA ALA A 182 1.62 -3.22 5.46
C ALA A 182 0.63 -4.38 5.19
N TYR A 183 -0.66 -4.08 5.20
CA TYR A 183 -1.69 -5.09 4.88
C TYR A 183 -1.69 -5.50 3.41
N PHE A 184 -1.36 -4.59 2.49
CA PHE A 184 -1.23 -4.93 1.07
C PHE A 184 -0.09 -5.93 0.80
N ALA A 185 1.00 -5.87 1.56
CA ALA A 185 2.05 -6.89 1.50
C ALA A 185 1.52 -8.30 1.84
N ASN A 186 0.47 -8.39 2.66
CA ASN A 186 -0.24 -9.64 2.98
C ASN A 186 -1.46 -9.92 2.06
N GLY A 187 -1.53 -9.27 0.89
CA GLY A 187 -2.62 -9.48 -0.08
C GLY A 187 -3.98 -8.94 0.38
N ILE A 188 -4.01 -7.99 1.31
CA ILE A 188 -5.24 -7.40 1.85
C ILE A 188 -5.32 -5.93 1.47
N ILE A 189 -6.43 -5.54 0.85
CA ILE A 189 -6.74 -4.16 0.48
C ILE A 189 -7.67 -3.58 1.56
N LEU A 190 -7.17 -2.58 2.29
CA LEU A 190 -7.94 -1.81 3.27
C LEU A 190 -8.47 -0.51 2.64
N MET A 191 -9.46 0.10 3.29
CA MET A 191 -9.91 1.46 3.00
C MET A 191 -8.76 2.46 3.17
N ARG A 192 -8.87 3.63 2.51
CA ARG A 192 -7.79 4.63 2.49
C ARG A 192 -7.62 5.37 3.81
N ASP A 193 -8.70 5.88 4.36
CA ASP A 193 -8.64 6.80 5.49
C ASP A 193 -8.79 6.08 6.82
N ALA A 194 -8.11 6.54 7.87
CA ALA A 194 -8.20 5.97 9.22
C ALA A 194 -9.64 5.91 9.74
N SER A 195 -10.44 6.94 9.46
CA SER A 195 -11.87 6.98 9.83
C SER A 195 -12.70 5.91 9.11
N GLN A 196 -12.32 5.55 7.88
CA GLN A 196 -12.97 4.48 7.13
C GLN A 196 -12.51 3.10 7.63
N GLN A 197 -11.21 2.94 7.92
CA GLN A 197 -10.63 1.71 8.47
C GLN A 197 -11.26 1.37 9.83
N ALA A 198 -11.54 2.38 10.67
CA ALA A 198 -12.18 2.19 11.97
C ALA A 198 -13.61 1.63 11.90
N LEU A 199 -14.25 1.66 10.73
CA LEU A 199 -15.60 1.14 10.49
C LEU A 199 -15.61 -0.27 9.89
N THR A 200 -14.44 -0.94 9.83
CA THR A 200 -14.27 -2.27 9.24
C THR A 200 -13.98 -3.33 10.29
N GLY A 201 -14.03 -4.60 9.94
CA GLY A 201 -13.59 -5.71 10.80
C GLY A 201 -14.37 -5.87 12.12
N ILE A 202 -13.75 -6.56 13.08
CA ILE A 202 -14.34 -6.84 14.40
C ILE A 202 -13.86 -5.76 15.39
N ARG A 203 -14.79 -4.95 15.87
CA ARG A 203 -14.48 -3.85 16.78
C ARG A 203 -14.11 -4.38 18.19
N ILE A 204 -13.08 -3.80 18.77
CA ILE A 204 -12.63 -4.00 20.16
C ILE A 204 -12.77 -2.66 20.87
N ALA A 205 -13.53 -2.66 21.97
CA ALA A 205 -13.76 -1.46 22.79
C ALA A 205 -12.46 -1.05 23.53
N PRO A 206 -12.25 0.24 23.82
CA PRO A 206 -10.98 0.72 24.36
C PRO A 206 -10.63 0.11 25.72
N GLU A 207 -11.61 -0.18 26.57
CA GLU A 207 -11.43 -0.87 27.86
C GLU A 207 -10.91 -2.31 27.71
N ASN A 208 -11.11 -2.92 26.54
CA ASN A 208 -10.70 -4.28 26.21
C ASN A 208 -9.36 -4.35 25.43
N TRP A 209 -8.57 -3.29 25.44
CA TRP A 209 -7.34 -3.23 24.65
C TRP A 209 -6.36 -4.39 24.91
N LYS A 210 -6.37 -4.97 26.12
CA LYS A 210 -5.56 -6.15 26.48
C LYS A 210 -5.93 -7.41 25.68
N SER A 211 -7.08 -7.42 25.00
CA SER A 211 -7.50 -8.49 24.08
C SER A 211 -7.01 -8.30 22.64
N CYS A 212 -6.34 -7.17 22.36
CA CYS A 212 -5.73 -6.92 21.05
C CYS A 212 -4.63 -7.95 20.77
N LYS A 213 -4.51 -8.30 19.49
CA LYS A 213 -3.51 -9.23 18.98
C LYS A 213 -2.66 -8.53 17.92
N ALA A 214 -1.46 -9.04 17.69
CA ALA A 214 -0.58 -8.56 16.64
C ALA A 214 -1.33 -8.39 15.30
N GLY A 215 -1.12 -7.25 14.65
CA GLY A 215 -1.83 -6.87 13.43
C GLY A 215 -3.17 -6.17 13.65
N ASP A 216 -3.78 -6.14 14.84
CA ASP A 216 -4.99 -5.33 15.06
C ASP A 216 -4.70 -3.85 14.80
N LEU A 217 -5.68 -3.11 14.28
CA LEU A 217 -5.56 -1.67 14.05
C LEU A 217 -6.10 -0.90 15.27
N LEU A 218 -5.27 0.00 15.80
CA LEU A 218 -5.62 0.88 16.91
C LEU A 218 -6.02 2.24 16.38
N PHE A 219 -7.13 2.80 16.87
CA PHE A 219 -7.64 4.09 16.43
C PHE A 219 -7.64 5.12 17.55
N PHE A 220 -7.12 6.31 17.21
CA PHE A 220 -6.98 7.43 18.14
C PHE A 220 -7.68 8.67 17.57
N GLY A 221 -8.03 9.59 18.46
CA GLY A 221 -8.67 10.82 18.03
C GLY A 221 -9.28 11.63 19.17
N ASN A 222 -10.42 12.27 18.90
CA ASN A 222 -11.10 13.12 19.87
C ASN A 222 -12.07 12.30 20.72
N ALA A 223 -11.78 12.15 22.01
CA ALA A 223 -12.62 11.37 22.93
C ALA A 223 -14.04 11.95 23.12
N LYS A 224 -14.23 13.29 22.98
CA LYS A 224 -15.54 13.93 23.16
C LYS A 224 -16.48 13.70 21.98
N THR A 225 -15.92 13.67 20.76
CA THR A 225 -16.70 13.55 19.52
C THR A 225 -16.67 12.16 18.92
N GLY A 226 -15.77 11.29 19.39
CA GLY A 226 -15.49 9.99 18.76
C GLY A 226 -14.81 10.08 17.39
N LYS A 227 -14.39 11.27 16.94
CA LYS A 227 -13.78 11.47 15.64
C LYS A 227 -12.39 10.83 15.60
N VAL A 228 -12.24 9.80 14.77
CA VAL A 228 -10.96 9.16 14.48
C VAL A 228 -10.10 10.07 13.61
N THR A 229 -8.85 10.28 14.02
CA THR A 229 -7.87 11.10 13.29
C THR A 229 -6.54 10.40 13.06
N HIS A 230 -6.34 9.23 13.68
CA HIS A 230 -5.07 8.50 13.61
C HIS A 230 -5.30 6.99 13.75
N VAL A 231 -4.39 6.22 13.13
CA VAL A 231 -4.36 4.76 13.21
C VAL A 231 -2.94 4.26 13.42
N ALA A 232 -2.80 3.15 14.14
CA ALA A 232 -1.56 2.41 14.35
C ALA A 232 -1.78 0.91 14.16
N ILE A 233 -0.72 0.16 13.95
CA ILE A 233 -0.74 -1.30 13.90
C ILE A 233 -0.24 -1.83 15.24
N TYR A 234 -1.08 -2.58 15.94
CA TYR A 234 -0.75 -3.17 17.23
C TYR A 234 0.26 -4.32 17.03
N ASP A 235 1.30 -4.31 17.87
CA ASP A 235 2.28 -5.39 17.88
C ASP A 235 1.90 -6.42 18.95
N ASN A 236 2.25 -6.19 20.18
CA ASN A 236 1.86 -6.96 21.36
C ASN A 236 2.21 -6.15 22.63
N ASN A 237 1.76 -6.62 23.81
CA ASN A 237 2.15 -6.04 25.10
C ASN A 237 1.98 -4.52 25.19
N GLY A 238 0.90 -4.00 24.61
CA GLY A 238 0.61 -2.58 24.58
C GLY A 238 1.38 -1.78 23.51
N LYS A 239 2.33 -2.38 22.83
CA LYS A 239 3.17 -1.71 21.80
C LYS A 239 2.46 -1.64 20.46
N TYR A 240 2.81 -0.61 19.67
CA TYR A 240 2.32 -0.43 18.30
C TYR A 240 3.29 0.37 17.46
N VAL A 241 3.21 0.19 16.15
CA VAL A 241 3.94 0.98 15.14
C VAL A 241 2.96 1.91 14.41
N HIS A 242 3.37 3.15 14.19
CA HIS A 242 2.57 4.16 13.50
C HIS A 242 3.41 5.19 12.77
N SER A 243 2.81 5.92 11.83
CA SER A 243 3.43 7.09 11.20
C SER A 243 2.86 8.38 11.82
N SER A 244 3.71 9.09 12.56
CA SER A 244 3.39 10.37 13.21
C SER A 244 4.65 11.22 13.31
N GLY A 245 4.80 12.20 12.39
CA GLY A 245 6.04 12.89 12.11
C GLY A 245 7.06 12.01 11.37
N ARG A 246 7.20 10.79 11.79
CA ARG A 246 7.92 9.68 11.14
C ARG A 246 7.28 8.35 11.56
N VAL A 247 7.66 7.26 10.92
CA VAL A 247 7.34 5.90 11.41
C VAL A 247 8.14 5.65 12.69
N LYS A 248 7.45 5.23 13.74
CA LYS A 248 8.01 4.99 15.08
C LYS A 248 7.13 4.06 15.89
N ARG A 249 7.63 3.63 17.04
CA ARG A 249 6.92 2.80 18.03
C ARG A 249 6.43 3.67 19.19
N ASN A 250 5.30 3.31 19.75
CA ASN A 250 4.78 3.85 21.00
C ASN A 250 3.95 2.77 21.72
N SER A 251 3.35 3.14 22.86
CA SER A 251 2.53 2.25 23.66
C SER A 251 1.16 2.85 23.97
N ILE A 252 0.14 1.98 24.09
CA ILE A 252 -1.15 2.32 24.67
C ILE A 252 -1.23 1.95 26.17
N ASP A 253 -0.20 1.26 26.69
CA ASP A 253 -0.10 0.94 28.10
C ASP A 253 0.35 2.18 28.89
N PRO A 254 -0.47 2.71 29.84
CA PRO A 254 -0.13 3.90 30.61
C PRO A 254 1.16 3.76 31.44
N ASP A 255 1.52 2.54 31.81
CA ASP A 255 2.72 2.27 32.61
C ASP A 255 4.01 2.22 31.76
N SER A 256 3.88 2.33 30.43
CA SER A 256 5.01 2.29 29.50
C SER A 256 5.66 3.66 29.35
N PRO A 257 7.03 3.76 29.32
CA PRO A 257 7.73 5.04 29.16
C PRO A 257 7.48 5.72 27.81
N ASP A 258 7.04 4.98 26.81
CA ASP A 258 6.70 5.46 25.47
C ASP A 258 5.18 5.56 25.25
N TYR A 259 4.39 5.61 26.34
CA TYR A 259 2.95 5.86 26.29
C TYR A 259 2.63 7.21 25.63
N LEU A 260 1.65 7.20 24.72
CA LEU A 260 1.12 8.44 24.14
C LEU A 260 -0.25 8.77 24.75
N THR A 261 -0.38 10.02 25.19
CA THR A 261 -1.62 10.55 25.81
C THR A 261 -2.73 10.85 24.80
N THR A 262 -2.51 10.60 23.49
CA THR A 262 -3.58 10.75 22.49
C THR A 262 -4.70 9.77 22.79
N PRO A 263 -5.97 10.22 22.91
CA PRO A 263 -7.07 9.35 23.30
C PRO A 263 -7.22 8.15 22.37
N PHE A 264 -7.09 6.96 22.94
CA PHE A 264 -7.41 5.69 22.29
C PHE A 264 -8.93 5.49 22.26
N LEU A 265 -9.52 5.29 21.08
CA LEU A 265 -10.96 5.24 20.86
C LEU A 265 -11.49 3.83 20.66
N SER A 266 -10.74 2.98 19.99
CA SER A 266 -11.09 1.58 19.73
C SER A 266 -9.95 0.87 19.01
N ALA A 267 -10.04 -0.45 18.95
CA ALA A 267 -9.27 -1.22 17.97
C ALA A 267 -10.21 -1.99 17.03
N VAL A 268 -9.64 -2.50 15.95
CA VAL A 268 -10.35 -3.34 14.99
C VAL A 268 -9.46 -4.53 14.62
N ARG A 269 -10.04 -5.72 14.71
CA ARG A 269 -9.39 -6.95 14.22
C ARG A 269 -9.76 -7.20 12.78
N ILE A 270 -8.74 -7.29 11.92
CA ILE A 270 -8.88 -7.60 10.50
C ILE A 270 -8.88 -9.12 10.27
N ALA A 271 -8.05 -9.84 11.02
CA ALA A 271 -7.97 -11.30 10.95
C ALA A 271 -9.35 -11.96 11.11
N GLY A 272 -9.75 -12.79 10.15
CA GLY A 272 -11.05 -13.44 10.13
C GLY A 272 -12.22 -12.55 9.63
N SER A 273 -11.92 -11.31 9.20
CA SER A 273 -12.91 -10.39 8.64
C SER A 273 -12.70 -10.10 7.14
N GLU A 274 -11.77 -10.83 6.52
CA GLU A 274 -11.44 -10.65 5.11
C GLU A 274 -12.63 -11.05 4.23
N GLY A 275 -12.91 -10.21 3.24
CA GLY A 275 -14.10 -10.34 2.39
C GLY A 275 -15.32 -9.57 2.89
N THR A 276 -15.25 -8.96 4.09
CA THR A 276 -16.28 -8.05 4.57
C THR A 276 -16.08 -6.65 3.99
N LYS A 277 -17.07 -5.77 4.16
CA LYS A 277 -17.03 -4.40 3.64
C LYS A 277 -15.77 -3.67 4.11
N GLY A 278 -14.97 -3.19 3.16
CA GLY A 278 -13.75 -2.40 3.40
C GLY A 278 -12.49 -3.23 3.68
N ILE A 279 -12.58 -4.56 3.66
CA ILE A 279 -11.45 -5.50 3.80
C ILE A 279 -11.53 -6.50 2.64
N THR A 280 -10.75 -6.32 1.60
CA THR A 280 -10.81 -7.15 0.40
C THR A 280 -9.52 -7.96 0.23
N ARG A 281 -9.63 -9.28 0.08
CA ARG A 281 -8.51 -10.10 -0.40
C ARG A 281 -8.22 -9.75 -1.86
N ALA A 282 -6.98 -9.46 -2.17
CA ALA A 282 -6.56 -9.07 -3.52
C ALA A 282 -6.94 -10.13 -4.57
N ARG A 283 -6.84 -11.44 -4.24
CA ARG A 283 -7.24 -12.54 -5.13
C ARG A 283 -8.73 -12.52 -5.51
N ASN A 284 -9.57 -11.90 -4.71
CA ASN A 284 -11.02 -11.80 -4.95
C ASN A 284 -11.39 -10.46 -5.59
N HIS A 285 -10.42 -9.58 -5.82
CA HIS A 285 -10.68 -8.26 -6.39
C HIS A 285 -10.67 -8.32 -7.92
N PRO A 286 -11.81 -8.02 -8.62
CA PRO A 286 -11.99 -8.27 -10.06
C PRO A 286 -11.08 -7.40 -10.96
N TRP A 287 -10.33 -6.45 -10.39
CA TRP A 287 -9.40 -5.63 -11.17
C TRP A 287 -8.01 -6.26 -11.23
N TYR A 288 -7.70 -7.18 -10.33
CA TYR A 288 -6.42 -7.91 -10.32
C TYR A 288 -6.54 -9.31 -10.93
N PHE A 289 -7.70 -9.96 -10.79
CA PHE A 289 -7.97 -11.34 -11.22
C PHE A 289 -9.28 -11.47 -11.99
#